data_eceea29f083a394670faef4da0ff699e
#
_entry.id   eceea29f083a394670faef4da0ff699e
#
_cell.length_a   1.000
_cell.length_b   1.000
_cell.length_c   1.000
_cell.angle_alpha   90.00
_cell.angle_beta   90.00
_cell.angle_gamma   90.00
#
_symmetry.space_group_name_H-M   'P 1'
#
loop_
_entity.id
_entity.type
_entity.pdbx_description
1 polymer ?
#
loop_
_entity_poly.entity_id
_entity_poly.type
_entity_poly.pdbx_seq_one_letter_code
_entity_poly.pdbx_strand_id
1 'polypeptide(L)'
;MFFKFMNYKKWLTKNTRTLSGKTVAISGSTGGIGKELCKFFCSLSADIILIDRNKARSDALKESLLEEFPNISLKAYYVDLENISAVRELAKALQNETIDYLVLNAGAYKIPRRKGENGFENAFNINFVSPYILADALLPKIKARGGKLIAVGSIAHNYSKIDVNDVDFATRKAPSKIYGNAKRYLMYSLWSLDEYRDTVNVAHPGIAVTNITSHYPKLIYAIIKYPMKIIFMNPKKASLSILYALFTETKKNEWIGPRIFDVWGLPRKKTLKTCSQEEAEKISELSKEIYLK
;
A
#
# COMPACT_ATOMS: atom_id res chain seq x y z
N MET A 1 -10.42 20.10 -22.57
CA MET A 1 -11.15 21.07 -21.71
C MET A 1 -12.38 20.40 -21.08
N PHE A 2 -12.23 19.28 -20.34
CA PHE A 2 -13.39 18.59 -19.71
C PHE A 2 -13.03 17.95 -18.36
N PHE A 3 -12.22 18.60 -17.53
CA PHE A 3 -12.11 18.22 -16.12
C PHE A 3 -12.24 19.47 -15.26
N LYS A 4 -13.47 20.02 -15.25
CA LYS A 4 -13.86 21.04 -14.29
C LYS A 4 -13.62 20.46 -12.89
N PHE A 5 -12.73 21.08 -12.14
CA PHE A 5 -12.32 20.81 -10.78
C PHE A 5 -13.48 20.31 -9.93
N MET A 6 -13.60 18.99 -9.80
CA MET A 6 -14.42 18.41 -8.76
C MET A 6 -13.80 18.88 -7.44
N ASN A 7 -14.56 19.65 -6.66
CA ASN A 7 -14.07 20.30 -5.45
C ASN A 7 -13.64 19.21 -4.44
N TYR A 8 -12.35 18.82 -4.50
CA TYR A 8 -11.83 17.73 -3.68
C TYR A 8 -11.95 18.05 -2.19
N LYS A 9 -11.95 19.35 -1.81
CA LYS A 9 -12.18 19.80 -0.44
C LYS A 9 -13.59 19.38 0.03
N LYS A 10 -14.62 19.67 -0.77
CA LYS A 10 -16.00 19.24 -0.49
C LYS A 10 -16.11 17.71 -0.42
N TRP A 11 -15.36 17.00 -1.27
CA TRP A 11 -15.30 15.53 -1.22
C TRP A 11 -14.66 15.03 0.08
N LEU A 12 -13.55 15.62 0.51
CA LEU A 12 -12.87 15.28 1.77
C LEU A 12 -13.83 15.48 2.95
N THR A 13 -14.43 16.65 3.10
CA THR A 13 -15.37 16.94 4.19
C THR A 13 -16.51 15.93 4.26
N LYS A 14 -16.99 15.44 3.10
CA LYS A 14 -18.07 14.44 3.05
C LYS A 14 -17.62 13.02 3.39
N ASN A 15 -16.38 12.67 3.08
CA ASN A 15 -15.91 11.28 3.07
C ASN A 15 -14.82 10.96 4.10
N THR A 16 -14.42 11.95 4.90
CA THR A 16 -13.47 11.75 6.00
C THR A 16 -14.07 12.27 7.30
N ARG A 17 -13.50 11.82 8.41
CA ARG A 17 -13.82 12.28 9.76
C ARG A 17 -12.55 12.41 10.57
N THR A 18 -12.60 13.08 11.71
CA THR A 18 -11.45 13.19 12.61
C THR A 18 -10.89 11.83 12.99
N LEU A 19 -9.58 11.77 13.12
CA LEU A 19 -8.81 10.64 13.64
C LEU A 19 -8.17 11.00 14.99
N SER A 20 -8.69 12.02 15.69
CA SER A 20 -8.20 12.40 17.01
C SER A 20 -8.27 11.20 17.98
N GLY A 21 -7.16 10.95 18.70
CA GLY A 21 -6.99 9.80 19.58
C GLY A 21 -6.80 8.45 18.83
N LYS A 22 -6.57 8.49 17.52
CA LYS A 22 -6.28 7.32 16.69
C LYS A 22 -4.85 7.36 16.17
N THR A 23 -4.21 6.18 16.12
CA THR A 23 -2.86 6.01 15.58
C THR A 23 -2.91 5.26 14.25
N VAL A 24 -2.26 5.83 13.24
CA VAL A 24 -2.09 5.27 11.90
C VAL A 24 -0.64 4.83 11.70
N ALA A 25 -0.38 3.54 11.56
CA ALA A 25 0.90 3.04 11.11
C ALA A 25 0.93 2.97 9.57
N ILE A 26 1.98 3.48 8.94
CA ILE A 26 2.11 3.51 7.48
C ILE A 26 3.50 3.08 7.04
N SER A 27 3.57 2.11 6.12
CA SER A 27 4.83 1.72 5.46
C SER A 27 5.08 2.56 4.20
N GLY A 28 6.36 2.97 3.99
CA GLY A 28 6.75 3.76 2.82
C GLY A 28 6.22 5.20 2.87
N SER A 29 6.24 5.81 4.03
CA SER A 29 5.75 7.16 4.26
C SER A 29 6.53 8.23 3.48
N THR A 30 7.80 8.00 3.19
CA THR A 30 8.68 8.92 2.44
C THR A 30 8.48 8.90 0.94
N GLY A 31 7.64 8.00 0.40
CA GLY A 31 7.24 7.96 -1.01
C GLY A 31 6.23 9.06 -1.36
N GLY A 32 6.04 9.34 -2.67
CA GLY A 32 5.15 10.43 -3.10
C GLY A 32 3.71 10.31 -2.54
N ILE A 33 3.10 9.11 -2.60
CA ILE A 33 1.77 8.84 -2.06
C ILE A 33 1.80 8.84 -0.53
N GLY A 34 2.83 8.21 0.07
CA GLY A 34 2.98 8.11 1.52
C GLY A 34 3.05 9.47 2.20
N LYS A 35 3.83 10.42 1.65
CA LYS A 35 3.90 11.80 2.18
C LYS A 35 2.55 12.50 2.19
N GLU A 36 1.78 12.37 1.12
CA GLU A 36 0.45 12.98 1.05
C GLU A 36 -0.53 12.32 2.02
N LEU A 37 -0.43 10.99 2.22
CA LEU A 37 -1.23 10.28 3.23
C LEU A 37 -0.88 10.77 4.64
N CYS A 38 0.41 10.89 4.99
CA CYS A 38 0.82 11.42 6.29
C CYS A 38 0.25 12.83 6.53
N LYS A 39 0.33 13.72 5.54
CA LYS A 39 -0.28 15.06 5.64
C LYS A 39 -1.80 15.00 5.86
N PHE A 40 -2.50 14.11 5.17
CA PHE A 40 -3.93 13.92 5.41
C PHE A 40 -4.21 13.38 6.82
N PHE A 41 -3.47 12.39 7.29
CA PHE A 41 -3.66 11.84 8.63
C PHE A 41 -3.42 12.88 9.71
N CYS A 42 -2.31 13.66 9.61
CA CYS A 42 -2.04 14.78 10.51
C CYS A 42 -3.16 15.84 10.48
N SER A 43 -3.65 16.19 9.28
CA SER A 43 -4.75 17.18 9.15
C SER A 43 -6.09 16.69 9.72
N LEU A 44 -6.22 15.38 9.94
CA LEU A 44 -7.35 14.75 10.62
C LEU A 44 -7.05 14.47 12.11
N SER A 45 -5.93 14.98 12.63
CA SER A 45 -5.49 14.85 14.03
C SER A 45 -5.12 13.40 14.44
N ALA A 46 -4.60 12.59 13.52
CA ALA A 46 -4.09 11.27 13.85
C ALA A 46 -2.64 11.35 14.35
N ASP A 47 -2.30 10.50 15.32
CA ASP A 47 -0.92 10.14 15.60
C ASP A 47 -0.41 9.18 14.53
N ILE A 48 0.90 9.22 14.22
CA ILE A 48 1.44 8.43 13.12
C ILE A 48 2.66 7.61 13.56
N ILE A 49 2.72 6.37 13.08
CA ILE A 49 3.91 5.53 13.11
C ILE A 49 4.42 5.36 11.68
N LEU A 50 5.58 5.95 11.40
CA LEU A 50 6.27 5.86 10.13
C LEU A 50 7.09 4.56 10.08
N ILE A 51 6.96 3.78 9.00
CA ILE A 51 7.73 2.56 8.76
C ILE A 51 8.46 2.71 7.42
N ASP A 52 9.75 3.01 7.47
CA ASP A 52 10.54 3.38 6.30
C ASP A 52 11.92 2.71 6.30
N ARG A 53 12.49 2.57 5.09
CA ARG A 53 13.85 2.06 4.94
C ARG A 53 14.92 3.12 5.18
N ASN A 54 14.69 4.34 4.72
CA ASN A 54 15.69 5.41 4.76
C ASN A 54 15.45 6.32 5.96
N LYS A 55 16.29 6.17 6.99
CA LYS A 55 16.23 6.93 8.24
C LYS A 55 16.23 8.44 7.99
N ALA A 56 17.18 8.96 7.24
CA ALA A 56 17.33 10.40 7.02
C ALA A 56 16.10 11.03 6.35
N ARG A 57 15.48 10.33 5.36
CA ARG A 57 14.24 10.79 4.72
C ARG A 57 13.05 10.73 5.64
N SER A 58 12.98 9.71 6.49
CA SER A 58 11.90 9.54 7.45
C SER A 58 11.97 10.61 8.55
N ASP A 59 13.16 10.87 9.08
CA ASP A 59 13.39 11.93 10.08
C ASP A 59 13.03 13.31 9.53
N ALA A 60 13.51 13.65 8.32
CA ALA A 60 13.17 14.91 7.67
C ALA A 60 11.64 15.05 7.40
N LEU A 61 10.95 13.95 7.07
CA LEU A 61 9.49 13.96 6.94
C LEU A 61 8.83 14.20 8.30
N LYS A 62 9.30 13.51 9.34
CA LYS A 62 8.79 13.66 10.71
C LYS A 62 8.91 15.10 11.20
N GLU A 63 10.09 15.72 11.04
CA GLU A 63 10.35 17.12 11.39
C GLU A 63 9.38 18.06 10.66
N SER A 64 9.28 17.94 9.34
CA SER A 64 8.36 18.76 8.53
C SER A 64 6.89 18.60 8.91
N LEU A 65 6.47 17.39 9.32
CA LEU A 65 5.10 17.16 9.76
C LEU A 65 4.84 17.76 11.15
N LEU A 66 5.80 17.69 12.08
CA LEU A 66 5.67 18.28 13.41
C LEU A 66 5.67 19.82 13.36
N GLU A 67 6.42 20.43 12.43
CA GLU A 67 6.33 21.88 12.17
C GLU A 67 4.95 22.31 11.68
N GLU A 68 4.35 21.53 10.75
CA GLU A 68 3.03 21.84 10.18
C GLU A 68 1.88 21.47 11.15
N PHE A 69 2.07 20.44 11.98
CA PHE A 69 1.06 19.85 12.88
C PHE A 69 1.64 19.57 14.29
N PRO A 70 1.84 20.60 15.14
CA PRO A 70 2.59 20.43 16.39
C PRO A 70 1.87 19.62 17.48
N ASN A 71 0.56 19.37 17.34
CA ASN A 71 -0.26 18.72 18.36
C ASN A 71 -0.44 17.19 18.14
N ILE A 72 0.36 16.58 17.28
CA ILE A 72 0.31 15.13 17.00
C ILE A 72 1.57 14.43 17.49
N SER A 73 1.45 13.13 17.76
CA SER A 73 2.59 12.27 18.08
C SER A 73 3.10 11.57 16.81
N LEU A 74 4.42 11.56 16.62
CA LEU A 74 5.08 10.88 15.51
C LEU A 74 6.20 9.98 16.02
N LYS A 75 6.07 8.67 15.74
CA LYS A 75 7.14 7.67 15.93
C LYS A 75 7.66 7.21 14.56
N ALA A 76 8.90 6.71 14.52
CA ALA A 76 9.48 6.16 13.30
C ALA A 76 10.20 4.84 13.58
N TYR A 77 9.98 3.86 12.74
CA TYR A 77 10.69 2.59 12.69
C TYR A 77 11.40 2.47 11.34
N TYR A 78 12.65 1.97 11.38
CA TYR A 78 13.49 1.87 10.19
C TYR A 78 13.72 0.40 9.86
N VAL A 79 13.19 -0.04 8.71
CA VAL A 79 13.30 -1.42 8.27
C VAL A 79 13.38 -1.49 6.75
N ASP A 80 14.25 -2.33 6.22
CA ASP A 80 14.18 -2.74 4.82
C ASP A 80 13.22 -3.93 4.71
N LEU A 81 12.13 -3.74 3.98
CA LEU A 81 11.12 -4.80 3.76
C LEU A 81 11.64 -5.96 2.89
N GLU A 82 12.87 -5.86 2.38
CA GLU A 82 13.55 -6.99 1.74
C GLU A 82 14.10 -7.99 2.78
N ASN A 83 14.42 -7.52 3.99
CA ASN A 83 14.97 -8.32 5.09
C ASN A 83 13.83 -8.88 5.96
N ILE A 84 13.49 -10.14 5.75
CA ILE A 84 12.35 -10.80 6.40
C ILE A 84 12.56 -10.94 7.92
N SER A 85 13.79 -11.24 8.36
CA SER A 85 14.11 -11.34 9.78
C SER A 85 13.89 -10.00 10.48
N ALA A 86 14.35 -8.89 9.89
CA ALA A 86 14.12 -7.56 10.43
C ALA A 86 12.61 -7.17 10.43
N VAL A 87 11.85 -7.60 9.44
CA VAL A 87 10.39 -7.39 9.40
C VAL A 87 9.68 -8.15 10.51
N ARG A 88 10.08 -9.38 10.82
CA ARG A 88 9.54 -10.16 11.94
C ARG A 88 9.82 -9.49 13.29
N GLU A 89 11.04 -8.96 13.48
CA GLU A 89 11.37 -8.19 14.69
C GLU A 89 10.56 -6.88 14.78
N LEU A 90 10.39 -6.17 13.66
CA LEU A 90 9.50 -5.01 13.61
C LEU A 90 8.05 -5.39 13.98
N ALA A 91 7.53 -6.49 13.45
CA ALA A 91 6.17 -6.95 13.74
C ALA A 91 5.99 -7.20 15.26
N LYS A 92 6.97 -7.82 15.93
CA LYS A 92 6.99 -7.99 17.40
C LYS A 92 7.01 -6.63 18.13
N ALA A 93 7.86 -5.70 17.70
CA ALA A 93 7.93 -4.37 18.31
C ALA A 93 6.60 -3.60 18.18
N LEU A 94 5.96 -3.67 17.01
CA LEU A 94 4.68 -3.01 16.75
C LEU A 94 3.50 -3.61 17.54
N GLN A 95 3.62 -4.84 18.04
CA GLN A 95 2.63 -5.40 18.95
C GLN A 95 2.55 -4.65 20.30
N ASN A 96 3.60 -3.92 20.69
CA ASN A 96 3.60 -3.08 21.89
C ASN A 96 3.06 -1.66 21.63
N GLU A 97 2.85 -1.27 20.37
CA GLU A 97 2.34 0.04 20.00
C GLU A 97 0.80 0.05 19.95
N THR A 98 0.20 1.20 20.22
CA THR A 98 -1.22 1.42 19.93
C THR A 98 -1.39 1.69 18.45
N ILE A 99 -2.08 0.81 17.73
CA ILE A 99 -2.33 0.95 16.29
C ILE A 99 -3.80 0.72 16.03
N ASP A 100 -4.50 1.75 15.54
CA ASP A 100 -5.89 1.65 15.10
C ASP A 100 -5.98 1.36 13.60
N TYR A 101 -5.05 1.90 12.80
CA TYR A 101 -5.02 1.70 11.35
C TYR A 101 -3.62 1.32 10.88
N LEU A 102 -3.55 0.34 9.98
CA LEU A 102 -2.30 -0.04 9.31
C LEU A 102 -2.44 0.18 7.80
N VAL A 103 -1.56 0.99 7.22
CA VAL A 103 -1.52 1.24 5.77
C VAL A 103 -0.27 0.58 5.18
N LEU A 104 -0.46 -0.54 4.49
CA LEU A 104 0.59 -1.26 3.76
C LEU A 104 0.81 -0.58 2.39
N ASN A 105 1.48 0.59 2.42
CA ASN A 105 1.68 1.44 1.26
C ASN A 105 3.03 1.23 0.57
N ALA A 106 4.05 0.77 1.29
CA ALA A 106 5.36 0.49 0.70
C ALA A 106 5.26 -0.50 -0.46
N GLY A 107 6.06 -0.28 -1.47
CA GLY A 107 6.17 -1.18 -2.60
C GLY A 107 7.33 -0.80 -3.52
N ALA A 108 7.87 -1.79 -4.23
CA ALA A 108 8.98 -1.61 -5.15
C ALA A 108 8.63 -2.19 -6.52
N TYR A 109 9.01 -1.45 -7.56
CA TYR A 109 8.82 -1.84 -8.95
C TYR A 109 10.11 -1.65 -9.73
N LYS A 110 10.47 -2.65 -10.55
CA LYS A 110 11.66 -2.61 -11.43
C LYS A 110 12.96 -2.30 -10.67
N ILE A 111 13.15 -2.95 -9.53
CA ILE A 111 14.39 -2.89 -8.74
C ILE A 111 15.40 -3.94 -9.26
N PRO A 112 16.70 -3.78 -8.97
CA PRO A 112 17.69 -4.82 -9.21
C PRO A 112 17.29 -6.10 -8.49
N ARG A 113 17.29 -7.20 -9.23
CA ARG A 113 16.81 -8.48 -8.74
C ARG A 113 17.83 -9.13 -7.81
N ARG A 114 17.35 -9.63 -6.71
CA ARG A 114 18.13 -10.38 -5.72
C ARG A 114 17.24 -11.48 -5.11
N LYS A 115 17.87 -12.55 -4.67
CA LYS A 115 17.23 -13.57 -3.86
C LYS A 115 17.33 -13.16 -2.40
N GLY A 116 16.22 -13.11 -1.70
CA GLY A 116 16.18 -12.82 -0.27
C GLY A 116 16.64 -14.01 0.59
N GLU A 117 16.80 -13.79 1.89
CA GLU A 117 17.22 -14.83 2.86
C GLU A 117 16.24 -16.01 2.94
N ASN A 118 14.96 -15.76 2.72
CA ASN A 118 13.91 -16.79 2.65
C ASN A 118 13.83 -17.51 1.30
N GLY A 119 14.74 -17.22 0.39
CA GLY A 119 14.82 -17.86 -0.92
C GLY A 119 13.94 -17.25 -2.00
N PHE A 120 13.07 -16.28 -1.71
CA PHE A 120 12.21 -15.62 -2.68
C PHE A 120 12.87 -14.36 -3.31
N GLU A 121 12.34 -13.97 -4.46
CA GLU A 121 12.74 -12.75 -5.17
C GLU A 121 12.41 -11.50 -4.34
N ASN A 122 13.33 -10.52 -4.31
CA ASN A 122 13.23 -9.37 -3.41
C ASN A 122 12.02 -8.47 -3.66
N ALA A 123 11.57 -8.29 -4.90
CA ALA A 123 10.35 -7.54 -5.16
C ALA A 123 9.10 -8.29 -4.65
N PHE A 124 9.12 -9.63 -4.64
CA PHE A 124 8.07 -10.44 -4.04
C PHE A 124 8.06 -10.27 -2.52
N ASN A 125 9.23 -10.28 -1.87
CA ASN A 125 9.36 -10.01 -0.44
C ASN A 125 8.78 -8.64 -0.08
N ILE A 126 9.21 -7.58 -0.74
CA ILE A 126 8.79 -6.21 -0.44
C ILE A 126 7.29 -5.99 -0.67
N ASN A 127 6.72 -6.55 -1.75
CA ASN A 127 5.35 -6.27 -2.17
C ASN A 127 4.31 -7.23 -1.61
N PHE A 128 4.73 -8.40 -1.09
CA PHE A 128 3.82 -9.42 -0.56
C PHE A 128 4.27 -9.97 0.79
N VAL A 129 5.44 -10.63 0.90
CA VAL A 129 5.78 -11.39 2.12
C VAL A 129 5.85 -10.49 3.35
N SER A 130 6.59 -9.40 3.29
CA SER A 130 6.73 -8.45 4.41
C SER A 130 5.42 -7.75 4.78
N PRO A 131 4.63 -7.22 3.83
CA PRO A 131 3.28 -6.74 4.12
C PRO A 131 2.37 -7.79 4.77
N TYR A 132 2.47 -9.05 4.34
CA TYR A 132 1.66 -10.14 4.89
C TYR A 132 2.07 -10.47 6.34
N ILE A 133 3.38 -10.50 6.65
CA ILE A 133 3.89 -10.66 8.02
C ILE A 133 3.36 -9.56 8.95
N LEU A 134 3.42 -8.30 8.50
CA LEU A 134 2.89 -7.18 9.30
C LEU A 134 1.37 -7.26 9.46
N ALA A 135 0.65 -7.71 8.43
CA ALA A 135 -0.80 -7.91 8.50
C ALA A 135 -1.16 -8.99 9.51
N ASP A 136 -0.56 -10.16 9.39
CA ASP A 136 -0.81 -11.30 10.27
C ASP A 136 -0.58 -10.95 11.74
N ALA A 137 0.55 -10.31 12.05
CA ALA A 137 0.90 -9.91 13.41
C ALA A 137 -0.03 -8.85 14.02
N LEU A 138 -0.60 -7.94 13.21
CA LEU A 138 -1.29 -6.76 13.72
C LEU A 138 -2.82 -6.80 13.54
N LEU A 139 -3.35 -7.65 12.65
CA LEU A 139 -4.79 -7.75 12.39
C LEU A 139 -5.63 -8.05 13.65
N PRO A 140 -5.23 -8.97 14.55
CA PRO A 140 -6.02 -9.23 15.78
C PRO A 140 -6.19 -7.96 16.61
N LYS A 141 -5.11 -7.21 16.79
CA LYS A 141 -5.10 -5.97 17.57
C LYS A 141 -5.91 -4.86 16.91
N ILE A 142 -5.75 -4.67 15.60
CA ILE A 142 -6.49 -3.67 14.82
C ILE A 142 -8.00 -3.96 14.86
N LYS A 143 -8.40 -5.23 14.69
CA LYS A 143 -9.80 -5.67 14.80
C LYS A 143 -10.37 -5.39 16.18
N ALA A 144 -9.65 -5.75 17.25
CA ALA A 144 -10.08 -5.52 18.64
C ALA A 144 -10.30 -4.03 18.94
N ARG A 145 -9.63 -3.12 18.23
CA ARG A 145 -9.77 -1.66 18.35
C ARG A 145 -10.82 -1.05 17.40
N GLY A 146 -11.52 -1.89 16.63
CA GLY A 146 -12.48 -1.45 15.60
C GLY A 146 -11.82 -0.67 14.45
N GLY A 147 -10.54 -0.94 14.20
CA GLY A 147 -9.74 -0.28 13.19
C GLY A 147 -9.78 -0.98 11.83
N LYS A 148 -8.88 -0.58 10.93
CA LYS A 148 -8.75 -1.19 9.59
C LYS A 148 -7.29 -1.34 9.16
N LEU A 149 -7.04 -2.39 8.38
CA LEU A 149 -5.85 -2.58 7.57
C LEU A 149 -6.17 -2.23 6.13
N ILE A 150 -5.36 -1.35 5.52
CA ILE A 150 -5.48 -0.95 4.13
C ILE A 150 -4.26 -1.45 3.35
N ALA A 151 -4.48 -2.40 2.45
CA ALA A 151 -3.45 -2.88 1.55
C ALA A 151 -3.48 -2.10 0.23
N VAL A 152 -2.31 -1.57 -0.18
CA VAL A 152 -2.20 -0.88 -1.47
C VAL A 152 -2.03 -1.91 -2.58
N GLY A 153 -3.12 -2.16 -3.28
CA GLY A 153 -3.19 -3.00 -4.47
C GLY A 153 -2.75 -2.28 -5.75
N SER A 154 -2.79 -3.01 -6.86
CA SER A 154 -2.43 -2.47 -8.18
C SER A 154 -3.20 -3.16 -9.30
N ILE A 155 -3.53 -2.42 -10.37
CA ILE A 155 -4.06 -3.01 -11.62
C ILE A 155 -3.09 -4.02 -12.24
N ALA A 156 -1.82 -3.97 -11.87
CA ALA A 156 -0.81 -4.92 -12.34
C ALA A 156 -1.11 -6.38 -11.94
N HIS A 157 -1.95 -6.61 -10.92
CA HIS A 157 -2.41 -7.97 -10.56
C HIS A 157 -3.10 -8.70 -11.72
N ASN A 158 -3.56 -7.98 -12.74
CA ASN A 158 -4.17 -8.55 -13.95
C ASN A 158 -3.17 -9.07 -14.99
N TYR A 159 -1.86 -8.80 -14.81
CA TYR A 159 -0.86 -9.09 -15.86
C TYR A 159 -0.48 -10.57 -15.94
N SER A 160 -0.80 -11.36 -14.93
CA SER A 160 -0.60 -12.81 -14.93
C SER A 160 -1.44 -13.48 -13.84
N LYS A 161 -1.74 -14.76 -14.04
CA LYS A 161 -2.21 -15.66 -12.99
C LYS A 161 -0.99 -16.16 -12.19
N ILE A 162 -1.25 -16.74 -11.02
CA ILE A 162 -0.19 -17.38 -10.22
C ILE A 162 0.37 -18.60 -10.95
N ASP A 163 1.61 -18.96 -10.57
CA ASP A 163 2.27 -20.18 -11.01
C ASP A 163 2.78 -20.91 -9.76
N VAL A 164 2.26 -22.09 -9.50
CA VAL A 164 2.60 -22.87 -8.30
C VAL A 164 4.04 -23.39 -8.33
N ASN A 165 4.66 -23.49 -9.52
CA ASN A 165 6.03 -23.92 -9.71
C ASN A 165 7.03 -22.75 -9.72
N ASP A 166 6.55 -21.51 -9.82
CA ASP A 166 7.35 -20.28 -9.82
C ASP A 166 6.61 -19.19 -9.04
N VAL A 167 6.43 -19.44 -7.74
CA VAL A 167 5.52 -18.69 -6.85
C VAL A 167 5.85 -17.20 -6.80
N ASP A 168 7.12 -16.84 -6.78
CA ASP A 168 7.62 -15.46 -6.72
C ASP A 168 7.98 -14.89 -8.10
N PHE A 169 7.74 -15.67 -9.17
CA PHE A 169 8.12 -15.32 -10.54
C PHE A 169 9.63 -15.08 -10.72
N ALA A 170 10.45 -15.82 -9.98
CA ALA A 170 11.90 -15.75 -10.07
C ALA A 170 12.42 -16.06 -11.49
N THR A 171 11.74 -16.90 -12.26
CA THR A 171 12.12 -17.23 -13.64
C THR A 171 11.66 -16.20 -14.68
N ARG A 172 10.72 -15.32 -14.33
CA ARG A 172 10.14 -14.33 -15.26
C ARG A 172 11.07 -13.13 -15.45
N LYS A 173 11.14 -12.59 -16.66
CA LYS A 173 11.97 -11.43 -17.01
C LYS A 173 11.23 -10.09 -16.91
N ALA A 174 9.91 -10.09 -17.09
CA ALA A 174 9.12 -8.86 -17.15
C ALA A 174 8.82 -8.30 -15.73
N PRO A 175 9.36 -7.11 -15.36
CA PRO A 175 9.14 -6.55 -14.03
C PRO A 175 7.66 -6.33 -13.70
N SER A 176 6.82 -6.03 -14.70
CA SER A 176 5.38 -5.85 -14.53
C SER A 176 4.68 -7.15 -14.12
N LYS A 177 5.13 -8.31 -14.60
CA LYS A 177 4.58 -9.62 -14.21
C LYS A 177 5.01 -9.99 -12.80
N ILE A 178 6.27 -9.78 -12.43
CA ILE A 178 6.80 -10.04 -11.07
C ILE A 178 6.07 -9.18 -10.05
N TYR A 179 6.00 -7.89 -10.28
CA TYR A 179 5.27 -6.96 -9.42
C TYR A 179 3.77 -7.28 -9.36
N GLY A 180 3.16 -7.55 -10.51
CA GLY A 180 1.74 -7.89 -10.61
C GLY A 180 1.40 -9.17 -9.84
N ASN A 181 2.25 -10.19 -9.90
CA ASN A 181 2.14 -11.41 -9.14
C ASN A 181 2.17 -11.14 -7.62
N ALA A 182 3.17 -10.42 -7.13
CA ALA A 182 3.27 -10.05 -5.72
C ALA A 182 2.03 -9.27 -5.22
N LYS A 183 1.52 -8.33 -6.04
CA LYS A 183 0.29 -7.59 -5.70
C LYS A 183 -0.95 -8.49 -5.75
N ARG A 184 -0.99 -9.49 -6.64
CA ARG A 184 -2.05 -10.49 -6.67
C ARG A 184 -2.06 -11.32 -5.40
N TYR A 185 -0.90 -11.84 -4.97
CA TYR A 185 -0.77 -12.54 -3.70
C TYR A 185 -1.24 -11.67 -2.53
N LEU A 186 -0.75 -10.44 -2.39
CA LEU A 186 -1.13 -9.54 -1.29
C LEU A 186 -2.66 -9.32 -1.22
N MET A 187 -3.29 -9.03 -2.35
CA MET A 187 -4.71 -8.71 -2.38
C MET A 187 -5.57 -9.92 -2.04
N TYR A 188 -5.32 -11.04 -2.68
CA TYR A 188 -6.18 -12.22 -2.54
C TYR A 188 -5.91 -13.00 -1.26
N SER A 189 -4.66 -13.04 -0.75
CA SER A 189 -4.37 -13.62 0.56
C SER A 189 -5.10 -12.87 1.69
N LEU A 190 -5.09 -11.54 1.66
CA LEU A 190 -5.77 -10.73 2.66
C LEU A 190 -7.30 -10.83 2.55
N TRP A 191 -7.87 -10.93 1.34
CA TRP A 191 -9.30 -11.19 1.16
C TRP A 191 -9.73 -12.60 1.57
N SER A 192 -8.82 -13.56 1.67
CA SER A 192 -9.09 -14.92 2.14
C SER A 192 -9.11 -15.04 3.66
N LEU A 193 -8.76 -13.99 4.39
CA LEU A 193 -8.83 -13.94 5.85
C LEU A 193 -10.26 -13.60 6.30
N ASP A 194 -11.18 -14.58 6.24
CA ASP A 194 -12.61 -14.36 6.49
C ASP A 194 -12.89 -13.80 7.89
N GLU A 195 -12.09 -14.18 8.90
CA GLU A 195 -12.17 -13.63 10.25
C GLU A 195 -11.95 -12.10 10.30
N TYR A 196 -11.17 -11.55 9.38
CA TYR A 196 -10.82 -10.13 9.32
C TYR A 196 -11.54 -9.39 8.20
N ARG A 197 -12.65 -9.96 7.69
CA ARG A 197 -13.39 -9.43 6.54
C ARG A 197 -13.72 -7.96 6.67
N ASP A 198 -14.23 -7.55 7.82
CA ASP A 198 -14.64 -6.16 8.08
C ASP A 198 -13.47 -5.24 8.47
N THR A 199 -12.29 -5.82 8.68
CA THR A 199 -11.07 -5.10 9.08
C THR A 199 -10.15 -4.81 7.89
N VAL A 200 -10.18 -5.63 6.84
CA VAL A 200 -9.27 -5.51 5.68
C VAL A 200 -9.94 -4.79 4.53
N ASN A 201 -9.30 -3.74 4.05
CA ASN A 201 -9.64 -3.07 2.79
C ASN A 201 -8.46 -3.08 1.81
N VAL A 202 -8.75 -3.22 0.53
CA VAL A 202 -7.77 -3.06 -0.54
C VAL A 202 -8.06 -1.76 -1.29
N ALA A 203 -7.03 -0.93 -1.47
CA ALA A 203 -7.14 0.31 -2.22
C ALA A 203 -6.10 0.40 -3.33
N HIS A 204 -6.51 0.93 -4.48
CA HIS A 204 -5.63 1.19 -5.61
C HIS A 204 -5.51 2.70 -5.86
N PRO A 205 -4.29 3.27 -5.88
CA PRO A 205 -4.09 4.71 -6.02
C PRO A 205 -4.33 5.23 -7.44
N GLY A 206 -4.56 4.37 -8.41
CA GLY A 206 -4.48 4.72 -9.82
C GLY A 206 -3.04 4.70 -10.34
N ILE A 207 -2.81 5.30 -11.49
CA ILE A 207 -1.46 5.45 -12.03
C ILE A 207 -0.96 6.84 -11.64
N ALA A 208 -0.02 6.88 -10.67
CA ALA A 208 0.54 8.13 -10.16
C ALA A 208 1.97 8.35 -10.65
N VAL A 209 2.34 9.62 -10.87
CA VAL A 209 3.74 10.02 -11.04
C VAL A 209 4.42 9.88 -9.67
N THR A 210 5.09 8.77 -9.46
CA THR A 210 5.90 8.51 -8.27
C THR A 210 7.34 8.23 -8.70
N ASN A 211 8.24 7.95 -7.78
CA ASN A 211 9.63 7.56 -8.07
C ASN A 211 9.76 6.31 -8.95
N ILE A 212 8.66 5.61 -9.24
CA ILE A 212 8.59 4.53 -10.24
C ILE A 212 9.05 4.99 -11.62
N THR A 213 8.92 6.28 -11.93
CA THR A 213 9.33 6.89 -13.21
C THR A 213 10.78 7.40 -13.24
N SER A 214 11.49 7.39 -12.11
CA SER A 214 12.87 7.88 -12.00
C SER A 214 13.93 7.02 -12.73
N HIS A 215 13.54 5.85 -13.22
CA HIS A 215 14.42 4.91 -13.93
C HIS A 215 14.56 5.18 -15.44
N TYR A 216 13.87 6.21 -15.98
CA TYR A 216 14.06 6.57 -17.37
C TYR A 216 15.31 7.45 -17.56
N PRO A 217 16.09 7.29 -18.66
CA PRO A 217 17.18 8.18 -19.00
C PRO A 217 16.70 9.65 -19.02
N LYS A 218 17.53 10.58 -18.53
CA LYS A 218 17.14 11.99 -18.34
C LYS A 218 16.50 12.62 -19.59
N LEU A 219 17.00 12.28 -20.78
CA LEU A 219 16.51 12.79 -22.07
C LEU A 219 15.09 12.26 -22.36
N ILE A 220 14.87 10.96 -22.17
CA ILE A 220 13.55 10.33 -22.36
C ILE A 220 12.57 10.88 -21.33
N TYR A 221 13.00 11.02 -20.07
CA TYR A 221 12.16 11.58 -19.01
C TYR A 221 11.74 13.03 -19.33
N ALA A 222 12.60 13.86 -19.87
CA ALA A 222 12.28 15.23 -20.28
C ALA A 222 11.16 15.28 -21.33
N ILE A 223 11.18 14.36 -22.31
CA ILE A 223 10.18 14.29 -23.40
C ILE A 223 8.83 13.76 -22.87
N ILE A 224 8.86 12.71 -22.03
CA ILE A 224 7.63 12.06 -21.55
C ILE A 224 7.04 12.75 -20.32
N LYS A 225 7.79 13.60 -19.64
CA LYS A 225 7.36 14.30 -18.40
C LYS A 225 6.07 15.11 -18.57
N TYR A 226 5.92 15.80 -19.70
CA TYR A 226 4.72 16.60 -19.97
C TYR A 226 3.47 15.75 -20.23
N PRO A 227 3.47 14.81 -21.19
CA PRO A 227 2.33 13.91 -21.37
C PRO A 227 2.06 13.06 -20.12
N MET A 228 3.11 12.64 -19.37
CA MET A 228 2.94 11.91 -18.12
C MET A 228 2.19 12.71 -17.04
N LYS A 229 2.42 14.03 -16.92
CA LYS A 229 1.68 14.88 -15.99
C LYS A 229 0.18 14.97 -16.32
N ILE A 230 -0.19 14.78 -17.59
CA ILE A 230 -1.57 14.76 -18.04
C ILE A 230 -2.20 13.39 -17.84
N ILE A 231 -1.42 12.32 -18.09
CA ILE A 231 -1.87 10.92 -18.05
C ILE A 231 -1.87 10.35 -16.64
N PHE A 232 -0.93 10.77 -15.77
CA PHE A 232 -0.78 10.23 -14.42
C PHE A 232 -1.38 11.15 -13.37
N MET A 233 -1.94 10.56 -12.33
CA MET A 233 -2.48 11.32 -11.22
C MET A 233 -1.36 11.96 -10.38
N ASN A 234 -1.62 13.16 -9.88
CA ASN A 234 -0.82 13.77 -8.83
C ASN A 234 -0.90 12.89 -7.56
N PRO A 235 0.22 12.68 -6.83
CA PRO A 235 0.25 11.87 -5.60
C PRO A 235 -0.85 12.19 -4.59
N LYS A 236 -1.19 13.47 -4.41
CA LYS A 236 -2.27 13.93 -3.53
C LYS A 236 -3.64 13.39 -3.96
N LYS A 237 -3.93 13.34 -5.27
CA LYS A 237 -5.18 12.76 -5.77
C LYS A 237 -5.14 11.22 -5.71
N ALA A 238 -3.98 10.63 -5.98
CA ALA A 238 -3.79 9.19 -5.92
C ALA A 238 -3.96 8.64 -4.49
N SER A 239 -3.55 9.40 -3.47
CA SER A 239 -3.72 9.01 -2.07
C SER A 239 -5.17 8.98 -1.59
N LEU A 240 -6.11 9.66 -2.29
CA LEU A 240 -7.52 9.72 -1.90
C LEU A 240 -8.20 8.33 -1.84
N SER A 241 -7.83 7.40 -2.72
CA SER A 241 -8.39 6.04 -2.68
C SER A 241 -7.99 5.30 -1.40
N ILE A 242 -6.75 5.47 -0.97
CA ILE A 242 -6.21 4.86 0.25
C ILE A 242 -6.81 5.54 1.48
N LEU A 243 -6.88 6.87 1.48
CA LEU A 243 -7.52 7.64 2.55
C LEU A 243 -9.00 7.25 2.72
N TYR A 244 -9.74 7.13 1.61
CA TYR A 244 -11.15 6.73 1.63
C TYR A 244 -11.36 5.32 2.20
N ALA A 245 -10.39 4.43 1.99
CA ALA A 245 -10.43 3.08 2.50
C ALA A 245 -10.42 3.00 4.05
N LEU A 246 -9.92 4.03 4.76
CA LEU A 246 -10.00 4.06 6.22
C LEU A 246 -11.44 4.22 6.72
N PHE A 247 -12.29 4.88 5.93
CA PHE A 247 -13.64 5.29 6.34
C PHE A 247 -14.77 4.52 5.63
N THR A 248 -14.41 3.53 4.81
CA THR A 248 -15.35 2.82 3.94
C THR A 248 -15.27 1.33 4.20
N GLU A 249 -16.42 0.66 4.23
CA GLU A 249 -16.49 -0.80 4.27
C GLU A 249 -16.48 -1.36 2.85
N THR A 250 -15.78 -2.48 2.66
CA THR A 250 -15.76 -3.24 1.40
C THR A 250 -16.15 -4.70 1.63
N LYS A 251 -16.70 -5.32 0.61
CA LYS A 251 -16.99 -6.76 0.60
C LYS A 251 -15.77 -7.54 0.06
N LYS A 252 -15.83 -8.87 0.15
CA LYS A 252 -14.83 -9.75 -0.47
C LYS A 252 -14.68 -9.42 -1.96
N ASN A 253 -13.44 -9.33 -2.42
CA ASN A 253 -13.10 -8.95 -3.79
C ASN A 253 -13.54 -7.53 -4.20
N GLU A 254 -13.97 -6.69 -3.28
CA GLU A 254 -14.12 -5.26 -3.55
C GLU A 254 -12.85 -4.51 -3.24
N TRP A 255 -12.45 -3.63 -4.12
CA TRP A 255 -11.41 -2.65 -3.86
C TRP A 255 -11.92 -1.22 -4.02
N ILE A 256 -11.13 -0.28 -3.52
CA ILE A 256 -11.37 1.16 -3.69
C ILE A 256 -10.32 1.68 -4.65
N GLY A 257 -10.76 2.25 -5.76
CA GLY A 257 -9.87 2.81 -6.78
C GLY A 257 -10.48 4.00 -7.47
N PRO A 258 -9.72 4.70 -8.36
CA PRO A 258 -10.22 5.80 -9.15
C PRO A 258 -11.39 5.39 -10.04
N ARG A 259 -12.38 6.28 -10.16
CA ARG A 259 -13.64 5.99 -10.86
C ARG A 259 -13.48 5.70 -12.34
N ILE A 260 -12.52 6.34 -13.03
CA ILE A 260 -12.36 6.29 -14.48
C ILE A 260 -11.26 5.29 -14.80
N PHE A 261 -11.61 4.13 -15.34
CA PHE A 261 -10.71 3.04 -15.77
C PHE A 261 -9.69 2.59 -14.72
N ASP A 262 -9.99 2.78 -13.43
CA ASP A 262 -9.05 2.55 -12.32
C ASP A 262 -7.73 3.38 -12.44
N VAL A 263 -7.75 4.45 -13.21
CA VAL A 263 -6.59 5.33 -13.49
C VAL A 263 -6.82 6.73 -12.93
N TRP A 264 -8.02 7.31 -13.10
CA TRP A 264 -8.31 8.71 -12.74
C TRP A 264 -9.62 8.88 -11.98
N GLY A 265 -9.72 10.03 -11.34
CA GLY A 265 -10.96 10.50 -10.73
C GLY A 265 -11.01 10.28 -9.22
N LEU A 266 -12.20 10.56 -8.65
CA LEU A 266 -12.44 10.32 -7.23
C LEU A 266 -12.57 8.82 -6.95
N PRO A 267 -12.28 8.40 -5.70
CA PRO A 267 -12.43 7.02 -5.28
C PRO A 267 -13.85 6.48 -5.46
N ARG A 268 -13.94 5.22 -5.86
CA ARG A 268 -15.17 4.42 -5.80
C ARG A 268 -14.87 2.98 -5.40
N LYS A 269 -15.86 2.29 -4.89
CA LYS A 269 -15.84 0.83 -4.70
C LYS A 269 -16.08 0.13 -6.02
N LYS A 270 -15.41 -1.00 -6.24
CA LYS A 270 -15.56 -1.85 -7.41
C LYS A 270 -15.27 -3.31 -7.05
N THR A 271 -16.12 -4.22 -7.46
CA THR A 271 -15.87 -5.66 -7.34
C THR A 271 -14.91 -6.12 -8.45
N LEU A 272 -13.88 -6.84 -8.08
CA LEU A 272 -12.93 -7.45 -9.01
C LEU A 272 -13.34 -8.89 -9.32
N LYS A 273 -13.34 -9.23 -10.60
CA LYS A 273 -13.61 -10.60 -11.11
C LYS A 273 -12.36 -11.16 -11.80
N THR A 274 -11.18 -10.88 -11.26
CA THR A 274 -9.90 -11.15 -11.91
C THR A 274 -9.19 -12.40 -11.39
N CYS A 275 -9.80 -13.06 -10.39
CA CYS A 275 -9.32 -14.29 -9.79
C CYS A 275 -10.50 -15.25 -9.63
N SER A 276 -10.33 -16.50 -10.01
CA SER A 276 -11.31 -17.55 -9.73
C SER A 276 -11.27 -17.89 -8.23
N GLN A 277 -12.32 -18.56 -7.76
CA GLN A 277 -12.35 -19.04 -6.37
C GLN A 277 -11.20 -20.04 -6.12
N GLU A 278 -10.99 -20.99 -7.02
CA GLU A 278 -9.89 -21.96 -6.98
C GLU A 278 -8.51 -21.28 -6.89
N GLU A 279 -8.25 -20.25 -7.70
CA GLU A 279 -7.01 -19.50 -7.66
C GLU A 279 -6.84 -18.75 -6.32
N ALA A 280 -7.93 -18.17 -5.78
CA ALA A 280 -7.90 -17.48 -4.50
C ALA A 280 -7.63 -18.43 -3.33
N GLU A 281 -8.21 -19.61 -3.34
CA GLU A 281 -7.96 -20.69 -2.36
C GLU A 281 -6.48 -21.12 -2.42
N LYS A 282 -5.96 -21.33 -3.62
CA LYS A 282 -4.56 -21.69 -3.82
C LYS A 282 -3.59 -20.60 -3.36
N ILE A 283 -3.91 -19.33 -3.62
CA ILE A 283 -3.13 -18.20 -3.09
C ILE A 283 -3.13 -18.22 -1.55
N SER A 284 -4.28 -18.50 -0.93
CA SER A 284 -4.39 -18.55 0.53
C SER A 284 -3.53 -19.66 1.14
N GLU A 285 -3.56 -20.86 0.56
CA GLU A 285 -2.73 -22.00 0.99
C GLU A 285 -1.24 -21.67 0.87
N LEU A 286 -0.80 -21.24 -0.33
CA LEU A 286 0.60 -20.90 -0.61
C LEU A 286 1.08 -19.74 0.27
N SER A 287 0.22 -18.77 0.57
CA SER A 287 0.58 -17.64 1.44
C SER A 287 0.94 -18.08 2.86
N LYS A 288 0.23 -19.07 3.41
CA LYS A 288 0.56 -19.66 4.72
C LYS A 288 1.90 -20.39 4.69
N GLU A 289 2.17 -21.16 3.64
CA GLU A 289 3.46 -21.85 3.47
C GLU A 289 4.62 -20.87 3.31
N ILE A 290 4.43 -19.81 2.51
CA ILE A 290 5.42 -18.74 2.29
C ILE A 290 5.71 -17.98 3.58
N TYR A 291 4.69 -17.71 4.37
CA TYR A 291 4.81 -17.02 5.66
C TYR A 291 5.69 -17.77 6.66
N LEU A 292 5.70 -19.10 6.63
CA LEU A 292 6.47 -19.93 7.54
C LEU A 292 7.97 -19.99 7.18
N LYS A 293 8.36 -19.63 5.97
CA LYS A 293 9.76 -19.58 5.52
C LYS A 293 10.40 -18.24 5.92
#